data_666659f6df56b8ae46f94a99c934efdf
#
_entry.id   666659f6df56b8ae46f94a99c934efdf
#
_cell.length_a   1.000
_cell.length_b   1.000
_cell.length_c   1.000
_cell.angle_alpha   90.00
_cell.angle_beta   90.00
_cell.angle_gamma   90.00
#
_symmetry.space_group_name_H-M   'P 1'
#
loop_
_entity.id
_entity.type
_entity.pdbx_description
1 polymer ?
#
loop_
_entity_poly.entity_id
_entity_poly.type
_entity_poly.pdbx_seq_one_letter_code
_entity_poly.pdbx_strand_id
1 'polypeptide(L)'
;HPCQRSAALTHPLCRPPAGLPKGLIPEHVAAAWVSADGDLVETSLWNFLEAGPRAVVMRSGMVHTLRSGADPLPVGSLGDWVHEPDNAVIRAGLVAEAAPAARLLAPGVAYVTSDAPIASPFVTDFRVLEVLDYDLPILKRWVKAHRIGSLEIKRRAIDVDPAALRRQLKPRGDSHATIILARTQDGARAIVVSRHS
;
A
#
# COMPACT_ATOMS: atom_id res chain seq x y z
N HIS A 1 -22.79 -17.84 -3.17
CA HIS A 1 -23.72 -18.26 -2.13
C HIS A 1 -24.21 -17.03 -1.38
N PRO A 2 -25.52 -16.86 -1.13
CA PRO A 2 -26.02 -15.72 -0.38
C PRO A 2 -25.53 -15.80 1.07
N CYS A 3 -25.14 -14.67 1.62
CA CYS A 3 -24.85 -14.54 3.04
C CYS A 3 -26.09 -14.90 3.86
N GLN A 4 -26.00 -15.95 4.64
CA GLN A 4 -27.11 -16.36 5.52
C GLN A 4 -27.19 -15.43 6.72
N ARG A 5 -28.40 -14.99 7.06
CA ARG A 5 -28.63 -14.19 8.27
C ARG A 5 -28.42 -15.06 9.51
N SER A 6 -27.42 -14.72 10.34
CA SER A 6 -27.25 -15.32 11.65
C SER A 6 -27.92 -14.43 12.70
N ALA A 7 -28.68 -15.05 13.58
CA ALA A 7 -29.40 -14.36 14.67
C ALA A 7 -28.52 -14.00 15.88
N ALA A 8 -27.24 -14.35 15.87
CA ALA A 8 -26.35 -14.07 16.98
C ALA A 8 -25.60 -12.74 16.78
N LEU A 9 -25.78 -11.80 17.69
CA LEU A 9 -25.30 -10.41 17.69
C LEU A 9 -23.76 -10.25 17.68
N THR A 10 -22.98 -11.32 17.62
CA THR A 10 -21.51 -11.30 17.72
C THR A 10 -20.79 -11.83 16.49
N HIS A 11 -21.51 -12.28 15.46
CA HIS A 11 -20.91 -12.85 14.26
C HIS A 11 -21.11 -11.95 13.02
N PRO A 12 -20.14 -11.89 12.09
CA PRO A 12 -20.32 -11.18 10.85
C PRO A 12 -21.49 -11.74 10.04
N LEU A 13 -22.16 -10.87 9.28
CA LEU A 13 -23.23 -11.25 8.37
C LEU A 13 -22.75 -12.29 7.34
N CYS A 14 -21.54 -12.07 6.81
CA CYS A 14 -20.81 -13.05 6.02
C CYS A 14 -19.31 -12.70 5.97
N ARG A 15 -18.52 -13.69 5.54
CA ARG A 15 -17.07 -13.55 5.29
C ARG A 15 -16.80 -13.84 3.82
N PRO A 16 -16.86 -12.83 2.95
CA PRO A 16 -16.51 -12.99 1.54
C PRO A 16 -14.99 -13.18 1.38
N PRO A 17 -14.50 -13.44 0.14
CA PRO A 17 -13.06 -13.47 -0.12
C PRO A 17 -12.37 -12.21 0.39
N ALA A 18 -11.17 -12.34 0.97
CA ALA A 18 -10.43 -11.25 1.58
C ALA A 18 -10.20 -10.03 0.65
N GLY A 19 -10.14 -10.27 -0.65
CA GLY A 19 -9.97 -9.24 -1.66
C GLY A 19 -11.24 -8.56 -2.16
N LEU A 20 -12.40 -8.71 -1.50
CA LEU A 20 -13.66 -8.10 -1.95
C LEU A 20 -13.50 -6.59 -2.17
N PRO A 21 -13.83 -6.06 -3.38
CA PRO A 21 -13.77 -4.64 -3.66
C PRO A 21 -14.81 -3.86 -2.84
N LYS A 22 -14.41 -2.72 -2.26
CA LYS A 22 -15.31 -1.81 -1.51
C LYS A 22 -16.57 -1.43 -2.30
N GLY A 23 -16.44 -1.15 -3.60
CA GLY A 23 -17.55 -0.73 -4.46
C GLY A 23 -18.65 -1.78 -4.67
N LEU A 24 -18.44 -3.03 -4.23
CA LEU A 24 -19.46 -4.10 -4.27
C LEU A 24 -20.24 -4.19 -2.94
N ILE A 25 -19.93 -3.37 -1.95
CA ILE A 25 -20.55 -3.41 -0.62
C ILE A 25 -21.63 -2.33 -0.54
N PRO A 26 -22.88 -2.67 -0.16
CA PRO A 26 -23.93 -1.69 0.04
C PRO A 26 -23.55 -0.68 1.13
N GLU A 27 -23.92 0.59 0.95
CA GLU A 27 -23.57 1.70 1.86
C GLU A 27 -24.06 1.51 3.30
N HIS A 28 -25.18 0.79 3.48
CA HIS A 28 -25.75 0.51 4.80
C HIS A 28 -25.08 -0.66 5.54
N VAL A 29 -24.07 -1.29 4.95
CA VAL A 29 -23.35 -2.43 5.51
C VAL A 29 -22.01 -1.96 6.06
N ALA A 30 -21.68 -2.38 7.27
CA ALA A 30 -20.34 -2.23 7.82
C ALA A 30 -19.42 -3.30 7.19
N ALA A 31 -18.25 -2.89 6.72
CA ALA A 31 -17.27 -3.81 6.16
C ALA A 31 -15.92 -3.61 6.83
N ALA A 32 -15.27 -4.71 7.20
CA ALA A 32 -13.94 -4.71 7.76
C ALA A 32 -13.00 -5.54 6.88
N TRP A 33 -11.90 -4.94 6.44
CA TRP A 33 -10.76 -5.63 5.83
C TRP A 33 -9.69 -5.81 6.89
N VAL A 34 -9.21 -7.03 7.03
CA VAL A 34 -8.25 -7.41 8.07
C VAL A 34 -6.95 -7.84 7.41
N SER A 35 -5.85 -7.29 7.89
CA SER A 35 -4.50 -7.73 7.53
C SER A 35 -3.72 -8.20 8.76
N ALA A 36 -2.81 -9.14 8.54
CA ALA A 36 -1.84 -9.59 9.52
C ALA A 36 -0.44 -9.47 8.92
N ASP A 37 0.44 -8.70 9.56
CA ASP A 37 1.81 -8.42 9.14
C ASP A 37 1.94 -8.02 7.64
N GLY A 38 0.96 -7.25 7.15
CA GLY A 38 0.89 -6.74 5.78
C GLY A 38 0.10 -7.60 4.79
N ASP A 39 -0.22 -8.85 5.13
CA ASP A 39 -1.02 -9.74 4.29
C ASP A 39 -2.52 -9.57 4.59
N LEU A 40 -3.31 -9.39 3.53
CA LEU A 40 -4.77 -9.32 3.65
C LEU A 40 -5.33 -10.72 3.90
N VAL A 41 -5.91 -10.94 5.08
CA VAL A 41 -6.36 -12.26 5.52
C VAL A 41 -7.87 -12.45 5.50
N GLU A 42 -8.65 -11.38 5.70
CA GLU A 42 -10.12 -11.50 5.81
C GLU A 42 -10.83 -10.24 5.32
N THR A 43 -12.06 -10.41 4.83
CA THR A 43 -13.08 -9.37 4.76
C THR A 43 -14.32 -9.86 5.50
N SER A 44 -14.90 -9.01 6.37
CA SER A 44 -16.11 -9.33 7.13
C SER A 44 -17.17 -8.26 6.91
N LEU A 45 -18.43 -8.67 6.76
CA LEU A 45 -19.58 -7.78 6.58
C LEU A 45 -20.51 -7.88 7.79
N TRP A 46 -21.05 -6.74 8.24
CA TRP A 46 -21.87 -6.62 9.43
C TRP A 46 -23.09 -5.73 9.16
N ASN A 47 -24.24 -6.10 9.69
CA ASN A 47 -25.47 -5.31 9.57
C ASN A 47 -25.91 -4.65 10.88
N PHE A 48 -25.22 -4.90 11.98
CA PHE A 48 -25.53 -4.36 13.31
C PHE A 48 -24.47 -3.39 13.84
N LEU A 49 -23.41 -3.16 13.07
CA LEU A 49 -22.41 -2.15 13.36
C LEU A 49 -22.72 -0.87 12.58
N GLU A 50 -22.17 0.22 13.04
CA GLU A 50 -22.15 1.46 12.27
C GLU A 50 -21.63 1.19 10.85
N ALA A 51 -22.42 1.58 9.85
CA ALA A 51 -22.11 1.35 8.45
C ALA A 51 -20.77 1.99 8.03
N GLY A 52 -20.20 1.48 6.95
CA GLY A 52 -19.00 2.03 6.36
C GLY A 52 -17.78 1.12 6.47
N PRO A 53 -16.68 1.50 5.79
CA PRO A 53 -15.45 0.73 5.73
C PRO A 53 -14.62 0.85 7.01
N ARG A 54 -13.94 -0.25 7.33
CA ARG A 54 -12.92 -0.31 8.39
C ARG A 54 -11.70 -1.05 7.86
N ALA A 55 -10.53 -0.58 8.22
CA ALA A 55 -9.30 -1.35 8.09
C ALA A 55 -8.87 -1.82 9.49
N VAL A 56 -8.61 -3.10 9.63
CA VAL A 56 -8.08 -3.71 10.85
C VAL A 56 -6.70 -4.25 10.52
N VAL A 57 -5.69 -3.68 11.14
CA VAL A 57 -4.29 -4.04 10.90
C VAL A 57 -3.72 -4.70 12.15
N MET A 58 -3.32 -5.94 12.03
CA MET A 58 -2.60 -6.67 13.07
C MET A 58 -1.11 -6.59 12.77
N ARG A 59 -0.37 -5.94 13.64
CA ARG A 59 1.08 -5.76 13.47
C ARG A 59 1.79 -5.87 14.82
N SER A 60 2.85 -6.66 14.88
CA SER A 60 3.64 -6.86 16.12
C SER A 60 2.80 -7.25 17.33
N GLY A 61 1.78 -8.10 17.13
CA GLY A 61 0.87 -8.56 18.18
C GLY A 61 -0.18 -7.54 18.64
N MET A 62 -0.21 -6.34 18.06
CA MET A 62 -1.21 -5.31 18.34
C MET A 62 -2.26 -5.24 17.24
N VAL A 63 -3.48 -4.84 17.61
CA VAL A 63 -4.61 -4.65 16.68
C VAL A 63 -4.93 -3.17 16.60
N HIS A 64 -4.89 -2.63 15.38
CA HIS A 64 -5.20 -1.24 15.09
C HIS A 64 -6.41 -1.18 14.16
N THR A 65 -7.34 -0.26 14.44
CA THR A 65 -8.54 -0.07 13.62
C THR A 65 -8.63 1.34 13.11
N LEU A 66 -8.89 1.48 11.79
CA LEU A 66 -9.07 2.74 11.09
C LEU A 66 -10.48 2.79 10.50
N ARG A 67 -11.14 3.95 10.59
CA ARG A 67 -12.48 4.22 10.04
C ARG A 67 -12.44 5.44 9.15
N SER A 68 -13.46 5.58 8.28
CA SER A 68 -13.61 6.74 7.41
C SER A 68 -13.87 8.03 8.18
N GLY A 69 -13.43 9.15 7.65
CA GLY A 69 -13.64 10.47 8.23
C GLY A 69 -12.69 11.56 7.72
N ALA A 70 -11.67 11.20 6.93
CA ALA A 70 -10.75 12.17 6.36
C ALA A 70 -11.20 12.67 4.97
N ASP A 71 -10.78 13.88 4.64
CA ASP A 71 -10.92 14.42 3.30
C ASP A 71 -9.97 13.69 2.32
N PRO A 72 -10.33 13.62 1.02
CA PRO A 72 -9.47 13.03 0.00
C PRO A 72 -8.10 13.72 -0.06
N LEU A 73 -7.04 12.93 -0.21
CA LEU A 73 -5.69 13.45 -0.36
C LEU A 73 -5.51 14.18 -1.70
N PRO A 74 -4.83 15.32 -1.72
CA PRO A 74 -4.41 15.95 -2.96
C PRO A 74 -3.35 15.09 -3.67
N VAL A 75 -3.24 15.23 -4.99
CA VAL A 75 -2.07 14.75 -5.74
C VAL A 75 -0.96 15.79 -5.64
N GLY A 76 0.28 15.36 -5.44
CA GLY A 76 1.40 16.28 -5.30
C GLY A 76 2.74 15.71 -5.75
N SER A 77 3.75 16.57 -5.78
CA SER A 77 5.13 16.19 -6.10
C SER A 77 5.68 15.19 -5.08
N LEU A 78 6.61 14.35 -5.54
CA LEU A 78 7.33 13.42 -4.68
C LEU A 78 8.13 14.22 -3.61
N GLY A 79 7.93 13.85 -2.35
CA GLY A 79 8.66 14.37 -1.20
C GLY A 79 9.82 13.46 -0.78
N ASP A 80 10.36 13.72 0.40
CA ASP A 80 11.49 12.98 0.96
C ASP A 80 11.12 11.56 1.41
N TRP A 81 9.82 11.27 1.52
CA TRP A 81 9.28 10.01 1.99
C TRP A 81 8.20 9.46 1.06
N VAL A 82 8.22 8.14 0.88
CA VAL A 82 7.13 7.38 0.25
C VAL A 82 6.56 6.45 1.30
N HIS A 83 5.24 6.38 1.37
CA HIS A 83 4.54 5.53 2.32
C HIS A 83 3.72 4.48 1.58
N GLU A 84 3.88 3.23 2.00
CA GLU A 84 3.09 2.10 1.53
C GLU A 84 1.97 1.83 2.54
N PRO A 85 0.72 2.18 2.23
CA PRO A 85 -0.40 1.83 3.08
C PRO A 85 -0.60 0.32 3.14
N ASP A 86 -1.03 -0.16 4.29
CA ASP A 86 -1.36 -1.57 4.49
C ASP A 86 -2.46 -2.03 3.51
N ASN A 87 -2.43 -3.31 3.15
CA ASN A 87 -3.39 -3.87 2.20
C ASN A 87 -4.85 -3.75 2.67
N ALA A 88 -5.11 -3.86 3.98
CA ALA A 88 -6.45 -3.62 4.54
C ALA A 88 -6.90 -2.17 4.36
N VAL A 89 -5.99 -1.21 4.54
CA VAL A 89 -6.24 0.23 4.33
C VAL A 89 -6.57 0.52 2.88
N ILE A 90 -5.78 -0.03 1.95
CA ILE A 90 -6.01 0.15 0.50
C ILE A 90 -7.38 -0.42 0.10
N ARG A 91 -7.71 -1.62 0.55
CA ARG A 91 -8.99 -2.29 0.23
C ARG A 91 -10.19 -1.59 0.83
N ALA A 92 -10.08 -1.08 2.04
CA ALA A 92 -11.09 -0.27 2.69
C ALA A 92 -11.25 1.12 2.04
N GLY A 93 -10.28 1.59 1.25
CA GLY A 93 -10.25 2.93 0.68
C GLY A 93 -10.00 4.02 1.71
N LEU A 94 -9.18 3.72 2.74
CA LEU A 94 -8.90 4.57 3.88
C LEU A 94 -7.45 5.13 3.88
N VAL A 95 -6.92 5.40 2.69
CA VAL A 95 -5.54 5.88 2.54
C VAL A 95 -5.39 7.29 3.13
N ALA A 96 -6.40 8.15 3.00
CA ALA A 96 -6.39 9.50 3.54
C ALA A 96 -6.34 9.48 5.07
N GLU A 97 -7.11 8.60 5.69
CA GLU A 97 -7.15 8.44 7.14
C GLU A 97 -5.84 7.86 7.71
N ALA A 98 -5.21 6.97 6.95
CA ALA A 98 -3.92 6.38 7.34
C ALA A 98 -2.76 7.38 7.27
N ALA A 99 -2.86 8.39 6.41
CA ALA A 99 -1.79 9.33 6.08
C ALA A 99 -2.32 10.75 5.82
N PRO A 100 -2.98 11.42 6.81
CA PRO A 100 -3.75 12.65 6.58
C PRO A 100 -2.90 13.86 6.14
N ALA A 101 -1.58 13.86 6.41
CA ALA A 101 -0.66 14.91 5.99
C ALA A 101 0.08 14.61 4.68
N ALA A 102 -0.25 13.51 4.03
CA ALA A 102 0.40 13.08 2.79
C ALA A 102 -0.32 13.60 1.54
N ARG A 103 0.28 13.31 0.40
CA ARG A 103 -0.27 13.54 -0.94
C ARG A 103 -0.10 12.28 -1.79
N LEU A 104 -1.02 12.04 -2.71
CA LEU A 104 -0.94 10.93 -3.67
C LEU A 104 0.19 11.18 -4.67
N LEU A 105 0.94 10.15 -5.03
CA LEU A 105 1.96 10.23 -6.09
C LEU A 105 1.35 10.53 -7.48
N ALA A 106 0.16 9.98 -7.74
CA ALA A 106 -0.63 10.23 -8.93
C ALA A 106 -2.10 9.82 -8.66
N PRO A 107 -3.06 10.26 -9.49
CA PRO A 107 -4.45 9.83 -9.37
C PRO A 107 -4.58 8.29 -9.44
N GLY A 108 -5.31 7.70 -8.49
CA GLY A 108 -5.54 6.26 -8.42
C GLY A 108 -4.35 5.42 -7.95
N VAL A 109 -3.23 6.03 -7.57
CA VAL A 109 -2.07 5.35 -6.97
C VAL A 109 -2.21 5.36 -5.46
N ALA A 110 -2.26 4.19 -4.84
CA ALA A 110 -2.45 4.08 -3.40
C ALA A 110 -1.20 4.44 -2.57
N TYR A 111 -0.02 4.54 -3.20
CA TYR A 111 1.18 5.04 -2.51
C TYR A 111 1.09 6.55 -2.33
N VAL A 112 1.50 7.01 -1.15
CA VAL A 112 1.49 8.43 -0.80
C VAL A 112 2.89 8.91 -0.47
N THR A 113 3.08 10.22 -0.47
CA THR A 113 4.37 10.86 -0.21
C THR A 113 4.21 12.05 0.73
N SER A 114 5.25 12.35 1.47
CA SER A 114 5.33 13.51 2.38
C SER A 114 6.77 13.97 2.54
N ASP A 115 6.97 15.06 3.28
CA ASP A 115 8.31 15.61 3.56
C ASP A 115 8.84 15.17 4.93
N ALA A 116 8.05 14.34 5.67
CA ALA A 116 8.42 13.77 6.97
C ALA A 116 7.84 12.34 7.10
N PRO A 117 8.40 11.49 7.97
CA PRO A 117 7.84 10.18 8.25
C PRO A 117 6.47 10.31 8.94
N ILE A 118 5.58 9.36 8.69
CA ILE A 118 4.21 9.38 9.28
C ILE A 118 4.18 8.62 10.61
N ALA A 119 5.00 7.59 10.77
CA ALA A 119 5.08 6.77 11.99
C ALA A 119 3.72 6.20 12.42
N SER A 120 2.93 5.71 11.46
CA SER A 120 1.59 5.14 11.67
C SER A 120 1.61 3.62 11.53
N PRO A 121 0.88 2.85 12.33
CA PRO A 121 0.77 1.41 12.16
C PRO A 121 0.10 1.00 10.85
N PHE A 122 -0.56 1.93 10.16
CA PHE A 122 -1.30 1.71 8.93
C PHE A 122 -0.47 1.90 7.66
N VAL A 123 0.77 2.38 7.79
CA VAL A 123 1.68 2.58 6.66
C VAL A 123 3.07 2.02 6.96
N THR A 124 3.83 1.76 5.93
CA THR A 124 5.28 1.51 6.03
C THR A 124 6.01 2.69 5.41
N ASP A 125 6.89 3.32 6.18
CA ASP A 125 7.63 4.49 5.75
C ASP A 125 8.91 4.09 5.03
N PHE A 126 9.16 4.74 3.90
CA PHE A 126 10.38 4.60 3.11
C PHE A 126 10.98 5.99 2.85
N ARG A 127 12.23 6.19 3.28
CA ARG A 127 12.97 7.40 2.93
C ARG A 127 13.44 7.34 1.49
N VAL A 128 13.20 8.38 0.72
CA VAL A 128 13.70 8.53 -0.65
C VAL A 128 15.19 8.81 -0.60
N LEU A 129 15.97 8.03 -1.32
CA LEU A 129 17.43 8.19 -1.44
C LEU A 129 17.80 8.79 -2.80
N GLU A 130 17.14 8.34 -3.86
CA GLU A 130 17.40 8.77 -5.23
C GLU A 130 16.16 8.52 -6.10
N VAL A 131 15.97 9.35 -7.10
CA VAL A 131 14.86 9.23 -8.06
C VAL A 131 15.43 9.09 -9.46
N LEU A 132 15.08 8.00 -10.13
CA LEU A 132 15.54 7.69 -11.48
C LEU A 132 14.35 7.65 -12.44
N ASP A 133 14.60 7.95 -13.70
CA ASP A 133 13.63 7.63 -14.74
C ASP A 133 13.45 6.12 -14.85
N TYR A 134 12.21 5.68 -15.04
CA TYR A 134 11.93 4.27 -15.28
C TYR A 134 12.35 3.89 -16.71
N ASP A 135 13.63 3.66 -16.87
CA ASP A 135 14.29 3.28 -18.13
C ASP A 135 15.29 2.14 -17.86
N LEU A 136 15.21 1.07 -18.64
CA LEU A 136 16.05 -0.12 -18.43
C LEU A 136 17.55 0.13 -18.53
N PRO A 137 18.07 0.86 -19.51
CA PRO A 137 19.45 1.31 -19.58
C PRO A 137 19.92 2.09 -18.35
N ILE A 138 19.12 3.02 -17.87
CA ILE A 138 19.41 3.83 -16.66
C ILE A 138 19.52 2.91 -15.44
N LEU A 139 18.51 2.05 -15.22
CA LEU A 139 18.49 1.14 -14.10
C LEU A 139 19.66 0.13 -14.12
N LYS A 140 20.03 -0.36 -15.31
CA LYS A 140 21.21 -1.25 -15.45
C LYS A 140 22.51 -0.55 -15.06
N ARG A 141 22.70 0.70 -15.50
CA ARG A 141 23.88 1.48 -15.12
C ARG A 141 23.93 1.73 -13.62
N TRP A 142 22.77 2.10 -13.04
CA TRP A 142 22.65 2.36 -11.62
C TRP A 142 22.99 1.09 -10.77
N VAL A 143 22.37 -0.05 -11.09
CA VAL A 143 22.61 -1.34 -10.42
C VAL A 143 24.09 -1.72 -10.46
N LYS A 144 24.76 -1.52 -11.62
CA LYS A 144 26.18 -1.79 -11.77
C LYS A 144 27.06 -0.83 -10.98
N ALA A 145 26.78 0.48 -11.06
CA ALA A 145 27.56 1.52 -10.38
C ALA A 145 27.54 1.36 -8.86
N HIS A 146 26.38 0.99 -8.30
CA HIS A 146 26.19 0.81 -6.85
C HIS A 146 26.47 -0.62 -6.37
N ARG A 147 27.00 -1.49 -7.26
CA ARG A 147 27.36 -2.90 -6.95
C ARG A 147 26.20 -3.65 -6.28
N ILE A 148 24.96 -3.44 -6.76
CA ILE A 148 23.79 -4.08 -6.19
C ILE A 148 23.81 -5.58 -6.51
N GLY A 149 23.75 -6.41 -5.44
CA GLY A 149 23.67 -7.87 -5.54
C GLY A 149 22.29 -8.39 -5.13
N SER A 150 21.63 -7.71 -4.16
CA SER A 150 20.27 -8.01 -3.75
C SER A 150 19.36 -6.81 -4.07
N LEU A 151 18.31 -7.04 -4.87
CA LEU A 151 17.40 -5.99 -5.31
C LEU A 151 15.95 -6.38 -5.01
N GLU A 152 15.33 -5.66 -4.09
CA GLU A 152 13.87 -5.70 -3.89
C GLU A 152 13.20 -4.71 -4.85
N ILE A 153 12.17 -5.16 -5.56
CA ILE A 153 11.40 -4.32 -6.47
C ILE A 153 9.93 -4.36 -6.05
N LYS A 154 9.43 -3.22 -5.59
CA LYS A 154 8.01 -2.97 -5.33
C LYS A 154 7.41 -2.24 -6.52
N ARG A 155 6.13 -2.49 -6.86
CA ARG A 155 5.46 -1.80 -7.97
C ARG A 155 4.08 -1.29 -7.60
N ARG A 156 3.74 -0.09 -8.12
CA ARG A 156 2.37 0.48 -8.01
C ARG A 156 2.00 1.24 -9.28
N ALA A 157 0.86 0.84 -9.87
CA ALA A 157 0.32 1.45 -11.09
C ALA A 157 1.30 1.47 -12.29
N ILE A 158 2.22 0.51 -12.32
CA ILE A 158 3.11 0.24 -13.46
C ILE A 158 2.96 -1.23 -13.83
N ASP A 159 2.73 -1.49 -15.10
CA ASP A 159 2.63 -2.87 -15.62
C ASP A 159 4.04 -3.42 -15.90
N VAL A 160 4.60 -4.08 -14.89
CA VAL A 160 5.91 -4.73 -14.94
C VAL A 160 5.91 -5.97 -14.07
N ASP A 161 6.53 -7.04 -14.52
CA ASP A 161 6.87 -8.18 -13.67
C ASP A 161 8.19 -7.90 -12.94
N PRO A 162 8.18 -7.74 -11.59
CA PRO A 162 9.40 -7.48 -10.82
C PRO A 162 10.47 -8.57 -10.96
N ALA A 163 10.05 -9.83 -11.13
CA ALA A 163 10.98 -10.95 -11.30
C ALA A 163 11.66 -10.91 -12.68
N ALA A 164 10.89 -10.60 -13.73
CA ALA A 164 11.43 -10.40 -15.07
C ALA A 164 12.40 -9.22 -15.13
N LEU A 165 12.01 -8.08 -14.53
CA LEU A 165 12.87 -6.89 -14.48
C LEU A 165 14.16 -7.19 -13.71
N ARG A 166 14.11 -7.86 -12.55
CA ARG A 166 15.31 -8.27 -11.80
C ARG A 166 16.23 -9.13 -12.63
N ARG A 167 15.70 -10.10 -13.39
CA ARG A 167 16.51 -10.93 -14.31
C ARG A 167 17.20 -10.10 -15.39
N GLN A 168 16.53 -9.06 -15.93
CA GLN A 168 17.10 -8.16 -16.93
C GLN A 168 18.17 -7.24 -16.35
N LEU A 169 18.01 -6.78 -15.11
CA LEU A 169 18.97 -5.91 -14.40
C LEU A 169 20.24 -6.65 -14.01
N LYS A 170 20.18 -7.99 -13.84
CA LYS A 170 21.31 -8.87 -13.49
C LYS A 170 22.14 -8.34 -12.32
N PRO A 171 21.54 -8.13 -11.14
CA PRO A 171 22.29 -7.66 -9.98
C PRO A 171 23.41 -8.63 -9.64
N ARG A 172 24.65 -8.11 -9.50
CA ARG A 172 25.87 -8.90 -9.23
C ARG A 172 26.82 -8.05 -8.39
N GLY A 173 26.59 -7.97 -7.11
CA GLY A 173 27.40 -7.19 -6.19
C GLY A 173 27.18 -7.68 -4.77
N ASP A 174 27.56 -6.85 -3.82
CA ASP A 174 27.50 -7.11 -2.38
C ASP A 174 26.53 -6.18 -1.64
N SER A 175 26.02 -5.17 -2.34
CA SER A 175 25.09 -4.18 -1.77
C SER A 175 23.64 -4.61 -1.95
N HIS A 176 22.78 -4.12 -1.05
CA HIS A 176 21.32 -4.29 -1.10
C HIS A 176 20.64 -2.98 -1.48
N ALA A 177 19.56 -3.06 -2.25
CA ALA A 177 18.69 -1.91 -2.51
C ALA A 177 17.23 -2.32 -2.63
N THR A 178 16.34 -1.38 -2.29
CA THR A 178 14.91 -1.45 -2.55
C THR A 178 14.52 -0.34 -3.52
N ILE A 179 13.82 -0.69 -4.59
CA ILE A 179 13.31 0.25 -5.58
C ILE A 179 11.79 0.14 -5.62
N ILE A 180 11.12 1.28 -5.49
CA ILE A 180 9.68 1.41 -5.72
C ILE A 180 9.48 1.94 -7.15
N LEU A 181 8.84 1.13 -8.00
CA LEU A 181 8.40 1.54 -9.32
C LEU A 181 6.98 2.10 -9.18
N ALA A 182 6.82 3.38 -9.39
CA ALA A 182 5.52 4.03 -9.25
C ALA A 182 5.27 5.06 -10.35
N ARG A 183 3.97 5.24 -10.66
CA ARG A 183 3.54 6.40 -11.44
C ARG A 183 3.49 7.60 -10.50
N THR A 184 4.12 8.69 -10.91
CA THR A 184 4.09 10.00 -10.26
C THR A 184 3.43 11.02 -11.19
N GLN A 185 3.28 12.27 -10.74
CA GLN A 185 2.84 13.38 -11.61
C GLN A 185 3.74 13.56 -12.83
N ASP A 186 5.05 13.29 -12.67
CA ASP A 186 6.07 13.47 -13.72
C ASP A 186 6.28 12.20 -14.57
N GLY A 187 5.37 11.23 -14.48
CA GLY A 187 5.45 9.96 -15.20
C GLY A 187 5.93 8.80 -14.36
N ALA A 188 6.38 7.73 -15.03
CA ALA A 188 6.90 6.55 -14.36
C ALA A 188 8.29 6.80 -13.78
N ARG A 189 8.48 6.50 -12.50
CA ARG A 189 9.77 6.67 -11.79
C ARG A 189 10.19 5.37 -11.11
N ALA A 190 11.50 5.22 -10.99
CA ALA A 190 12.13 4.24 -10.13
C ALA A 190 12.73 4.98 -8.91
N ILE A 191 12.09 4.82 -7.77
CA ILE A 191 12.41 5.52 -6.53
C ILE A 191 13.25 4.57 -5.68
N VAL A 192 14.53 4.89 -5.50
CA VAL A 192 15.43 4.17 -4.60
C VAL A 192 15.11 4.60 -3.18
N VAL A 193 14.88 3.62 -2.30
CA VAL A 193 14.43 3.91 -0.95
C VAL A 193 15.15 3.08 0.11
N SER A 194 15.16 3.59 1.34
CA SER A 194 15.47 2.80 2.54
C SER A 194 14.22 2.68 3.41
N ARG A 195 13.99 1.48 3.95
CA ARG A 195 12.90 1.27 4.92
C ARG A 195 13.25 1.98 6.22
N HIS A 196 12.30 2.73 6.74
CA HIS A 196 12.39 3.32 8.08
C HIS A 196 11.79 2.34 9.09
N SER A 197 12.58 2.04 10.13
CA SER A 197 12.20 1.08 11.19
C SER A 197 11.62 1.81 12.38
#